data_7b841436358e76cb7841afc049d1f262
#
_entry.id   7b841436358e76cb7841afc049d1f262
#
_cell.length_a   1.000
_cell.length_b   1.000
_cell.length_c   1.000
_cell.angle_alpha   90.00
_cell.angle_beta   90.00
_cell.angle_gamma   90.00
#
_symmetry.space_group_name_H-M   'P 1'
#
loop_
_entity.id
_entity.type
_entity.pdbx_description
1 polymer ?
#
loop_
_entity_poly.entity_id
_entity_poly.type
_entity_poly.pdbx_seq_one_letter_code
_entity_poly.pdbx_strand_id
1 'polypeptide(L)'
;MLKSILIALLLMFAMQHNEVIADNKSCESSSECAYVEQWDISVALGYGQKSNPLQDYDDIPLYILPSIAYYGEKWFFDNGNIGYSLKEAETFSINISTSYSEDRAYFYDWDPSNLFLGNTSANNDSILQMPMKSKGVIDQPKVFNELESRRFTLFGGVEGFYYLPWGFLKAAYGHDMFNVHNGDIAHFSWNYGYAINQWVFDFTLKTDWKSAKVIQYYYGVRQSENEYWSQQYKASSGWDSGVELTTRYIINQHWDALLALRYTMFSDAIKNSPLVNENNSKGYFIGMAYRF
;
A
#
# COMPACT_ATOMS: atom_id res chain seq x y z
N MET A 1 -14.24 3.26 -28.63
CA MET A 1 -13.99 4.49 -27.85
C MET A 1 -12.83 4.33 -26.83
N LEU A 2 -12.79 3.28 -26.01
CA LEU A 2 -11.72 3.11 -25.01
C LEU A 2 -10.30 2.96 -25.61
N LYS A 3 -10.15 2.25 -26.73
CA LYS A 3 -8.88 2.10 -27.45
C LYS A 3 -8.35 3.41 -28.04
N SER A 4 -9.22 4.32 -28.44
CA SER A 4 -8.82 5.62 -29.00
C SER A 4 -8.37 6.60 -27.93
N ILE A 5 -8.88 6.50 -26.71
CA ILE A 5 -8.47 7.31 -25.56
C ILE A 5 -7.09 6.86 -25.06
N LEU A 6 -6.83 5.54 -25.03
CA LEU A 6 -5.52 4.99 -24.65
C LEU A 6 -4.41 5.41 -25.61
N ILE A 7 -4.68 5.43 -26.92
CA ILE A 7 -3.73 5.85 -27.96
C ILE A 7 -3.48 7.36 -27.89
N ALA A 8 -4.49 8.17 -27.56
CA ALA A 8 -4.34 9.62 -27.40
C ALA A 8 -3.52 9.96 -26.16
N LEU A 9 -3.68 9.22 -25.04
CA LEU A 9 -2.83 9.37 -23.86
C LEU A 9 -1.37 8.95 -24.14
N LEU A 10 -1.13 7.88 -24.88
CA LEU A 10 0.21 7.45 -25.28
C LEU A 10 0.90 8.45 -26.22
N LEU A 11 0.17 9.13 -27.09
CA LEU A 11 0.72 10.13 -28.01
C LEU A 11 1.00 11.49 -27.35
N MET A 12 0.32 11.85 -26.26
CA MET A 12 0.65 13.05 -25.47
C MET A 12 1.95 12.89 -24.66
N PHE A 13 2.34 11.68 -24.29
CA PHE A 13 3.60 11.40 -23.59
C PHE A 13 4.84 11.41 -24.49
N ALA A 14 4.68 11.42 -25.83
CA ALA A 14 5.80 11.33 -26.77
C ALA A 14 6.45 12.68 -27.14
N MET A 15 6.01 13.80 -26.60
CA MET A 15 6.46 15.13 -27.06
C MET A 15 6.96 16.06 -25.94
N GLN A 16 7.80 15.60 -25.02
CA GLN A 16 8.69 16.52 -24.28
C GLN A 16 9.92 15.78 -23.76
N HIS A 17 10.92 15.59 -24.61
CA HIS A 17 12.28 15.37 -24.13
C HIS A 17 12.89 16.72 -23.74
N ASN A 18 12.73 17.12 -22.51
CA ASN A 18 13.65 18.05 -21.87
C ASN A 18 14.70 17.19 -21.17
N GLU A 19 15.93 17.23 -21.66
CA GLU A 19 17.10 16.69 -20.97
C GLU A 19 17.23 17.42 -19.63
N VAL A 20 16.84 16.77 -18.55
CA VAL A 20 17.22 17.22 -17.20
C VAL A 20 18.66 16.79 -17.01
N ILE A 21 19.58 17.74 -17.25
CA ILE A 21 20.96 17.65 -16.82
C ILE A 21 20.91 17.55 -15.30
N ALA A 22 21.36 16.43 -14.75
CA ALA A 22 21.55 16.25 -13.32
C ALA A 22 22.65 17.23 -12.86
N ASP A 23 22.23 18.42 -12.47
CA ASP A 23 23.06 19.40 -11.81
C ASP A 23 23.13 19.00 -10.31
N ASN A 24 24.33 18.91 -9.78
CA ASN A 24 24.67 18.56 -8.40
C ASN A 24 24.19 19.69 -7.45
N LYS A 25 22.88 19.96 -7.43
CA LYS A 25 22.25 20.86 -6.48
C LYS A 25 22.03 20.09 -5.18
N SER A 26 22.64 20.58 -4.11
CA SER A 26 22.37 20.19 -2.74
C SER A 26 20.86 20.05 -2.49
N CYS A 27 20.46 19.01 -1.75
CA CYS A 27 19.06 18.69 -1.42
C CYS A 27 18.27 19.81 -0.69
N GLU A 28 18.86 20.96 -0.47
CA GLU A 28 18.25 22.11 0.20
C GLU A 28 17.01 22.72 -0.49
N SER A 29 16.71 22.34 -1.72
CA SER A 29 15.63 22.96 -2.50
C SER A 29 14.68 21.99 -3.21
N SER A 30 14.81 20.67 -3.06
CA SER A 30 13.89 19.71 -3.69
C SER A 30 13.10 18.95 -2.62
N SER A 31 11.79 18.99 -2.76
CA SER A 31 10.83 18.20 -1.94
C SER A 31 10.93 16.68 -2.16
N GLU A 32 11.89 16.22 -2.95
CA GLU A 32 12.09 14.82 -3.34
C GLU A 32 13.29 14.17 -2.63
N CYS A 33 14.03 14.90 -1.79
CA CYS A 33 15.17 14.36 -1.07
C CYS A 33 14.76 13.83 0.29
N ALA A 34 15.00 12.55 0.55
CA ALA A 34 14.98 12.01 1.90
C ALA A 34 16.26 12.44 2.63
N TYR A 35 16.12 13.03 3.81
CA TYR A 35 17.26 13.33 4.66
C TYR A 35 17.81 12.02 5.23
N VAL A 36 19.09 11.78 5.02
CA VAL A 36 19.79 10.62 5.61
C VAL A 36 20.07 10.90 7.08
N GLU A 37 19.92 9.88 7.96
CA GLU A 37 20.14 9.94 9.40
C GLU A 37 19.20 10.86 10.19
N GLN A 38 18.04 11.17 9.62
CA GLN A 38 16.99 11.94 10.31
C GLN A 38 15.67 11.19 10.28
N TRP A 39 14.88 11.38 11.35
CA TRP A 39 13.50 10.92 11.37
C TRP A 39 12.65 11.86 10.52
N ASP A 40 11.87 11.26 9.72
CA ASP A 40 10.89 11.93 8.91
C ASP A 40 9.50 11.54 9.42
N ILE A 41 8.81 12.52 10.04
CA ILE A 41 7.58 12.29 10.82
C ILE A 41 6.50 13.32 10.44
N SER A 42 5.27 12.94 9.95
CA SER A 42 4.10 13.80 9.75
C SER A 42 2.75 13.12 10.01
N VAL A 43 1.67 13.84 9.92
CA VAL A 43 0.30 13.37 10.16
C VAL A 43 -0.62 14.00 9.15
N ALA A 44 -1.33 13.18 8.39
CA ALA A 44 -2.46 13.66 7.62
C ALA A 44 -3.76 13.46 8.40
N LEU A 45 -4.50 14.54 8.56
CA LEU A 45 -5.85 14.57 9.11
C LEU A 45 -6.84 14.88 8.00
N GLY A 46 -7.88 14.09 7.89
CA GLY A 46 -8.83 14.26 6.80
C GLY A 46 -10.02 13.32 6.88
N TYR A 47 -10.59 13.07 5.73
CA TYR A 47 -11.68 12.14 5.56
C TYR A 47 -11.42 11.23 4.36
N GLY A 48 -11.59 9.95 4.56
CA GLY A 48 -11.45 8.95 3.52
C GLY A 48 -12.17 7.67 3.87
N GLN A 49 -12.17 6.75 2.92
CA GLN A 49 -12.79 5.45 3.05
C GLN A 49 -12.08 4.44 2.15
N LYS A 50 -11.94 3.22 2.63
CA LYS A 50 -11.49 2.07 1.85
C LYS A 50 -12.60 1.03 1.83
N SER A 51 -13.09 0.64 0.65
CA SER A 51 -14.13 -0.38 0.54
C SER A 51 -13.64 -1.73 1.05
N ASN A 52 -14.50 -2.41 1.80
CA ASN A 52 -14.21 -3.73 2.34
C ASN A 52 -14.82 -4.81 1.43
N PRO A 53 -14.00 -5.72 0.85
CA PRO A 53 -14.52 -6.76 -0.02
C PRO A 53 -15.18 -7.91 0.73
N LEU A 54 -15.02 -7.97 2.05
CA LEU A 54 -15.57 -9.06 2.86
C LEU A 54 -17.07 -8.90 3.05
N GLN A 55 -17.78 -10.01 2.98
CA GLN A 55 -19.20 -10.08 3.26
C GLN A 55 -19.46 -9.74 4.74
N ASP A 56 -20.51 -8.96 4.99
CA ASP A 56 -20.95 -8.54 6.33
C ASP A 56 -19.93 -7.65 7.10
N TYR A 57 -18.98 -7.03 6.39
CA TYR A 57 -18.06 -6.04 6.94
C TYR A 57 -18.33 -4.66 6.35
N ASP A 58 -18.30 -3.66 7.22
CA ASP A 58 -18.40 -2.26 6.81
C ASP A 58 -17.12 -1.78 6.11
N ASP A 59 -17.27 -0.76 5.28
CA ASP A 59 -16.14 -0.05 4.70
C ASP A 59 -15.28 0.62 5.78
N ILE A 60 -13.99 0.65 5.57
CA ILE A 60 -12.99 1.10 6.54
C ILE A 60 -12.85 2.63 6.46
N PRO A 61 -13.23 3.37 7.52
CA PRO A 61 -13.08 4.82 7.53
C PRO A 61 -11.62 5.22 7.77
N LEU A 62 -11.16 6.23 7.03
CA LEU A 62 -9.81 6.78 7.13
C LEU A 62 -9.91 8.23 7.60
N TYR A 63 -9.39 8.54 8.79
CA TYR A 63 -9.42 9.90 9.36
C TYR A 63 -8.04 10.45 9.64
N ILE A 64 -7.12 9.56 10.02
CA ILE A 64 -5.76 9.91 10.42
C ILE A 64 -4.84 8.95 9.68
N LEU A 65 -3.96 9.48 8.87
CA LEU A 65 -2.95 8.72 8.16
C LEU A 65 -1.56 9.15 8.65
N PRO A 66 -0.97 8.31 9.47
CA PRO A 66 0.40 8.49 9.93
C PRO A 66 1.42 8.00 8.91
N SER A 67 2.67 8.46 9.03
CA SER A 67 3.85 7.86 8.44
C SER A 67 5.09 8.16 9.27
N ILE A 68 6.01 7.21 9.42
CA ILE A 68 7.28 7.34 10.11
C ILE A 68 8.35 6.72 9.24
N ALA A 69 9.33 7.50 8.85
CA ALA A 69 10.48 6.99 8.12
C ALA A 69 11.79 7.41 8.78
N TYR A 70 12.78 6.56 8.65
CA TYR A 70 14.18 6.83 9.00
C TYR A 70 15.08 6.09 8.01
N TYR A 71 15.97 6.81 7.39
CA TYR A 71 16.94 6.25 6.45
C TYR A 71 18.37 6.55 6.97
N GLY A 72 19.02 5.53 7.53
CA GLY A 72 20.43 5.58 7.92
C GLY A 72 21.34 5.12 6.78
N GLU A 73 22.65 5.02 7.05
CA GLU A 73 23.62 4.57 6.04
C GLU A 73 23.28 3.18 5.43
N LYS A 74 22.72 2.27 6.23
CA LYS A 74 22.36 0.91 5.79
C LYS A 74 21.03 0.42 6.31
N TRP A 75 20.62 0.89 7.49
CA TRP A 75 19.36 0.53 8.08
C TRP A 75 18.31 1.55 7.73
N PHE A 76 17.12 1.09 7.43
CA PHE A 76 15.97 1.95 7.27
C PHE A 76 14.76 1.41 8.02
N PHE A 77 13.90 2.33 8.40
CA PHE A 77 12.56 2.06 8.90
C PHE A 77 11.58 2.88 8.07
N ASP A 78 10.54 2.26 7.57
CA ASP A 78 9.52 2.91 6.75
C ASP A 78 8.14 2.34 7.09
N ASN A 79 7.33 3.15 7.76
CA ASN A 79 5.92 2.82 8.05
C ASN A 79 5.70 1.42 8.63
N GLY A 80 6.53 1.00 9.58
CA GLY A 80 6.47 -0.31 10.22
C GLY A 80 7.29 -1.40 9.55
N ASN A 81 7.90 -1.14 8.41
CA ASN A 81 8.86 -2.04 7.77
C ASN A 81 10.28 -1.68 8.18
N ILE A 82 11.10 -2.69 8.41
CA ILE A 82 12.51 -2.53 8.75
C ILE A 82 13.31 -3.18 7.62
N GLY A 83 14.39 -2.51 7.21
CA GLY A 83 15.26 -3.08 6.21
C GLY A 83 16.72 -2.75 6.40
N TYR A 84 17.54 -3.49 5.65
CA TYR A 84 18.98 -3.34 5.60
C TYR A 84 19.46 -3.34 4.15
N SER A 85 20.17 -2.29 3.74
CA SER A 85 20.73 -2.16 2.40
C SER A 85 21.96 -3.04 2.26
N LEU A 86 21.87 -4.07 1.42
CA LEU A 86 22.99 -4.95 1.07
C LEU A 86 23.89 -4.32 0.02
N LYS A 87 23.28 -3.66 -0.95
CA LYS A 87 23.97 -3.00 -2.05
C LYS A 87 23.17 -1.81 -2.55
N GLU A 88 23.87 -0.73 -2.71
CA GLU A 88 23.34 0.50 -3.27
C GLU A 88 24.25 0.96 -4.43
N ALA A 89 23.66 1.35 -5.54
CA ALA A 89 24.31 1.86 -6.72
C ALA A 89 23.43 2.95 -7.34
N GLU A 90 23.96 3.75 -8.24
CA GLU A 90 23.23 4.85 -8.89
C GLU A 90 21.94 4.39 -9.59
N THR A 91 21.92 3.18 -10.13
CA THR A 91 20.81 2.65 -10.93
C THR A 91 19.98 1.58 -10.23
N PHE A 92 20.46 1.03 -9.12
CA PHE A 92 19.71 -0.01 -8.39
C PHE A 92 20.10 -0.09 -6.92
N SER A 93 19.19 -0.61 -6.10
CA SER A 93 19.49 -1.04 -4.73
C SER A 93 18.92 -2.43 -4.45
N ILE A 94 19.56 -3.16 -3.53
CA ILE A 94 19.13 -4.47 -3.05
C ILE A 94 19.14 -4.45 -1.53
N ASN A 95 18.00 -4.82 -0.93
CA ASN A 95 17.80 -4.78 0.50
C ASN A 95 17.27 -6.12 1.02
N ILE A 96 17.55 -6.42 2.29
CA ILE A 96 16.74 -7.34 3.08
C ILE A 96 15.75 -6.47 3.84
N SER A 97 14.46 -6.82 3.78
CA SER A 97 13.43 -6.03 4.44
C SER A 97 12.28 -6.88 4.98
N THR A 98 11.52 -6.27 5.87
CA THR A 98 10.23 -6.79 6.27
C THR A 98 9.12 -6.08 5.52
N SER A 99 7.97 -6.74 5.39
CA SER A 99 6.73 -6.15 4.91
C SER A 99 5.53 -6.79 5.61
N TYR A 100 4.37 -6.16 5.54
CA TYR A 100 3.11 -6.75 6.00
C TYR A 100 2.09 -6.79 4.86
N SER A 101 1.13 -7.73 4.97
CA SER A 101 0.07 -7.89 3.98
C SER A 101 -1.08 -6.93 4.27
N GLU A 102 -1.68 -6.38 3.21
CA GLU A 102 -2.92 -5.60 3.30
C GLU A 102 -4.15 -6.47 3.60
N ASP A 103 -4.05 -7.80 3.52
CA ASP A 103 -5.21 -8.69 3.62
C ASP A 103 -5.85 -8.68 5.00
N ARG A 104 -5.04 -8.54 6.07
CA ARG A 104 -5.55 -8.44 7.43
C ARG A 104 -6.35 -7.16 7.67
N ALA A 105 -6.05 -6.11 6.94
CA ALA A 105 -6.71 -4.81 7.06
C ALA A 105 -8.22 -4.86 6.81
N TYR A 106 -8.70 -5.82 6.06
CA TYR A 106 -10.14 -6.02 5.82
C TYR A 106 -10.89 -6.63 7.02
N PHE A 107 -10.14 -7.18 7.98
CA PHE A 107 -10.70 -7.75 9.23
C PHE A 107 -10.58 -6.80 10.42
N TYR A 108 -9.72 -5.78 10.32
CA TYR A 108 -9.38 -4.86 11.42
C TYR A 108 -9.15 -3.45 10.90
N ASP A 109 -9.99 -2.51 11.30
CA ASP A 109 -9.90 -1.10 10.89
C ASP A 109 -8.55 -0.46 11.25
N TRP A 110 -7.96 -0.89 12.37
CA TRP A 110 -6.69 -0.38 12.90
C TRP A 110 -5.47 -1.20 12.48
N ASP A 111 -5.55 -1.91 11.38
CA ASP A 111 -4.38 -2.58 10.83
C ASP A 111 -3.36 -1.55 10.29
N PRO A 112 -2.05 -1.79 10.44
CA PRO A 112 -1.03 -0.88 9.89
C PRO A 112 -1.23 -0.53 8.41
N SER A 113 -1.70 -1.45 7.59
CA SER A 113 -1.96 -1.21 6.18
C SER A 113 -3.19 -0.34 5.88
N ASN A 114 -4.03 -0.04 6.88
CA ASN A 114 -5.09 0.97 6.80
C ASN A 114 -4.61 2.33 7.32
N LEU A 115 -3.57 2.35 8.14
CA LEU A 115 -3.02 3.56 8.72
C LEU A 115 -1.98 4.22 7.79
N PHE A 116 -1.14 3.42 7.15
CA PHE A 116 -0.08 3.94 6.29
C PHE A 116 -0.53 3.98 4.82
N LEU A 117 -0.35 5.12 4.18
CA LEU A 117 -0.53 5.25 2.74
C LEU A 117 0.62 4.52 2.05
N GLY A 118 0.35 3.31 1.55
CA GLY A 118 1.21 2.48 0.71
C GLY A 118 2.73 2.64 0.81
N ASN A 119 3.49 1.60 0.52
CA ASN A 119 4.95 1.66 0.43
C ASN A 119 5.44 2.48 -0.79
N THR A 120 5.02 3.71 -0.93
CA THR A 120 5.68 4.66 -1.82
C THR A 120 6.77 5.32 -0.99
N SER A 121 7.99 4.88 -1.22
CA SER A 121 9.20 5.53 -0.72
C SER A 121 9.26 6.94 -1.28
N ALA A 122 8.65 7.86 -0.61
CA ALA A 122 8.91 9.29 -0.66
C ALA A 122 7.99 9.97 0.36
N ASN A 123 8.54 10.16 1.53
CA ASN A 123 8.18 11.19 2.50
C ASN A 123 6.78 11.17 3.12
N ASN A 124 6.75 10.70 4.32
CA ASN A 124 6.27 11.37 5.53
C ASN A 124 4.78 11.28 5.82
N ASP A 125 4.28 11.00 6.93
CA ASP A 125 4.66 10.98 8.33
C ASP A 125 3.52 10.51 9.26
N SER A 126 3.82 10.35 10.47
CA SER A 126 3.15 9.61 11.57
C SER A 126 2.03 10.32 12.34
N ILE A 127 1.36 9.73 13.15
CA ILE A 127 1.07 9.25 14.52
C ILE A 127 -0.26 9.77 15.10
N LEU A 128 -1.01 8.92 15.73
CA LEU A 128 -1.61 8.79 17.05
C LEU A 128 -3.08 8.39 17.06
N GLN A 129 -3.33 7.48 17.99
CA GLN A 129 -4.57 6.75 18.23
C GLN A 129 -5.63 7.61 18.92
N MET A 130 -6.90 7.42 18.53
CA MET A 130 -8.02 7.41 19.50
C MET A 130 -9.16 6.51 18.99
N PRO A 131 -9.77 5.69 19.83
CA PRO A 131 -10.79 4.76 19.42
C PRO A 131 -12.16 5.46 19.35
N MET A 132 -12.79 5.43 18.18
CA MET A 132 -14.23 5.69 18.08
C MET A 132 -14.94 4.40 17.71
N LYS A 133 -15.82 3.94 18.60
CA LYS A 133 -16.79 2.90 18.32
C LYS A 133 -17.77 3.38 17.27
N SER A 134 -17.76 2.76 16.11
CA SER A 134 -18.86 2.85 15.17
C SER A 134 -20.03 1.99 15.68
N LYS A 135 -21.19 2.60 15.77
CA LYS A 135 -22.45 1.95 16.13
C LYS A 135 -23.39 2.15 14.95
N GLY A 136 -23.63 1.08 14.22
CA GLY A 136 -24.60 1.08 13.13
C GLY A 136 -24.96 -0.35 12.75
N VAL A 137 -25.83 -0.97 13.54
CA VAL A 137 -26.33 -2.32 13.28
C VAL A 137 -27.55 -2.21 12.39
N ILE A 138 -27.50 -2.79 11.21
CA ILE A 138 -28.68 -3.35 10.54
C ILE A 138 -28.46 -4.84 10.54
N ASP A 139 -29.27 -5.53 11.35
CA ASP A 139 -29.23 -6.97 11.59
C ASP A 139 -29.72 -7.70 10.34
N GLN A 140 -28.80 -8.08 9.46
CA GLN A 140 -29.07 -9.12 8.46
C GLN A 140 -28.53 -10.45 9.00
N PRO A 141 -29.22 -11.60 8.74
CA PRO A 141 -28.72 -12.88 9.23
C PRO A 141 -27.35 -13.15 8.64
N LYS A 142 -26.34 -13.19 9.50
CA LYS A 142 -24.96 -13.49 9.12
C LYS A 142 -24.90 -14.85 8.45
N VAL A 143 -24.37 -14.92 7.24
CA VAL A 143 -24.20 -16.16 6.47
C VAL A 143 -23.20 -17.09 7.15
N PHE A 144 -22.29 -16.52 7.94
CA PHE A 144 -21.27 -17.25 8.71
C PHE A 144 -21.44 -16.99 10.20
N ASN A 145 -21.06 -17.99 11.01
CA ASN A 145 -20.76 -17.77 12.41
C ASN A 145 -19.63 -16.73 12.51
N GLU A 146 -19.48 -16.09 13.68
CA GLU A 146 -18.42 -15.09 13.86
C GLU A 146 -17.08 -15.59 13.31
N LEU A 147 -16.48 -14.82 12.38
CA LEU A 147 -15.20 -15.18 11.80
C LEU A 147 -14.11 -15.17 12.88
N GLU A 148 -13.30 -16.22 12.90
CA GLU A 148 -12.16 -16.27 13.80
C GLU A 148 -11.13 -15.20 13.45
N SER A 149 -10.47 -14.68 14.48
CA SER A 149 -9.46 -13.64 14.30
C SER A 149 -8.32 -14.07 13.37
N ARG A 150 -7.90 -13.19 12.48
CA ARG A 150 -6.73 -13.36 11.63
C ARG A 150 -5.52 -12.66 12.28
N ARG A 151 -4.50 -13.44 12.66
CA ARG A 151 -3.32 -12.90 13.34
C ARG A 151 -2.48 -12.05 12.39
N PHE A 152 -1.81 -11.07 12.95
CA PHE A 152 -0.80 -10.28 12.25
C PHE A 152 0.47 -11.11 12.00
N THR A 153 1.09 -10.90 10.84
CA THR A 153 2.43 -11.41 10.55
C THR A 153 3.24 -10.38 9.76
N LEU A 154 4.55 -10.51 9.87
CA LEU A 154 5.52 -9.85 8.98
C LEU A 154 6.06 -10.88 8.00
N PHE A 155 6.28 -10.44 6.79
CA PHE A 155 7.03 -11.17 5.78
C PHE A 155 8.46 -10.66 5.80
N GLY A 156 9.43 -11.56 5.98
CA GLY A 156 10.84 -11.24 5.84
C GLY A 156 11.34 -11.71 4.48
N GLY A 157 12.14 -10.88 3.83
CA GLY A 157 12.58 -11.23 2.50
C GLY A 157 13.58 -10.27 1.90
N VAL A 158 13.57 -10.23 0.58
CA VAL A 158 14.44 -9.38 -0.21
C VAL A 158 13.63 -8.44 -1.08
N GLU A 159 14.14 -7.24 -1.28
CA GLU A 159 13.59 -6.28 -2.23
C GLU A 159 14.69 -5.65 -3.06
N GLY A 160 14.35 -5.29 -4.27
CA GLY A 160 15.24 -4.58 -5.18
C GLY A 160 14.51 -3.42 -5.83
N PHE A 161 15.25 -2.34 -6.02
CA PHE A 161 14.80 -1.16 -6.74
C PHE A 161 15.69 -0.97 -7.96
N TYR A 162 15.08 -0.57 -9.08
CA TYR A 162 15.79 -0.18 -10.27
C TYR A 162 15.33 1.22 -10.70
N TYR A 163 16.24 2.17 -10.65
CA TYR A 163 15.96 3.58 -10.91
C TYR A 163 16.08 3.90 -12.39
N LEU A 164 15.07 4.59 -12.90
CA LEU A 164 14.92 4.97 -14.30
C LEU A 164 14.68 6.48 -14.39
N PRO A 165 14.99 7.13 -15.52
CA PRO A 165 14.69 8.57 -15.69
C PRO A 165 13.20 8.93 -15.58
N TRP A 166 12.32 7.91 -15.69
CA TRP A 166 10.88 8.03 -15.64
C TRP A 166 10.28 7.22 -14.47
N GLY A 167 10.94 7.26 -13.31
CA GLY A 167 10.49 6.61 -12.09
C GLY A 167 11.36 5.41 -11.71
N PHE A 168 10.83 4.54 -10.84
CA PHE A 168 11.56 3.34 -10.43
C PHE A 168 10.68 2.10 -10.45
N LEU A 169 11.32 0.95 -10.68
CA LEU A 169 10.72 -0.37 -10.54
C LEU A 169 11.11 -0.94 -9.17
N LYS A 170 10.15 -1.53 -8.48
CA LYS A 170 10.38 -2.31 -7.26
C LYS A 170 9.99 -3.76 -7.51
N ALA A 171 10.80 -4.69 -7.03
CA ALA A 171 10.47 -6.11 -6.94
C ALA A 171 10.82 -6.59 -5.53
N ALA A 172 9.90 -7.30 -4.88
CA ALA A 172 10.11 -7.86 -3.56
C ALA A 172 9.55 -9.27 -3.45
N TYR A 173 10.16 -10.08 -2.59
CA TYR A 173 9.67 -11.41 -2.22
C TYR A 173 9.87 -11.59 -0.72
N GLY A 174 8.85 -12.11 -0.05
CA GLY A 174 8.86 -12.34 1.39
C GLY A 174 8.15 -13.63 1.81
N HIS A 175 8.63 -14.20 2.92
CA HIS A 175 8.08 -15.36 3.59
C HIS A 175 7.58 -15.00 5.00
N ASP A 176 6.51 -15.64 5.44
CA ASP A 176 5.92 -15.45 6.78
C ASP A 176 6.95 -15.74 7.90
N MET A 177 7.37 -14.70 8.63
CA MET A 177 8.37 -14.80 9.69
C MET A 177 7.83 -15.40 11.00
N PHE A 178 6.55 -15.26 11.27
CA PHE A 178 5.95 -15.65 12.55
C PHE A 178 5.24 -17.00 12.50
N ASN A 179 5.39 -17.72 11.39
CA ASN A 179 4.79 -19.04 11.22
C ASN A 179 3.25 -19.04 11.41
N VAL A 180 2.60 -17.94 11.00
CA VAL A 180 1.16 -17.77 11.11
C VAL A 180 0.43 -18.62 10.07
N HIS A 181 0.94 -18.62 8.84
CA HIS A 181 0.38 -19.38 7.72
C HIS A 181 1.47 -20.05 6.84
N ASN A 182 2.75 -19.80 7.09
CA ASN A 182 3.87 -20.33 6.29
C ASN A 182 3.75 -20.05 4.79
N GLY A 183 3.22 -18.91 4.44
CA GLY A 183 3.01 -18.53 3.04
C GLY A 183 4.00 -17.47 2.58
N ASP A 184 3.96 -17.23 1.28
CA ASP A 184 4.88 -16.36 0.57
C ASP A 184 4.11 -15.27 -0.17
N ILE A 185 4.74 -14.10 -0.32
CA ILE A 185 4.23 -13.00 -1.15
C ILE A 185 5.33 -12.52 -2.09
N ALA A 186 4.95 -12.01 -3.25
CA ALA A 186 5.83 -11.24 -4.12
C ALA A 186 5.13 -9.96 -4.56
N HIS A 187 5.87 -8.87 -4.60
CA HIS A 187 5.39 -7.56 -4.98
C HIS A 187 6.20 -7.01 -6.15
N PHE A 188 5.49 -6.44 -7.13
CA PHE A 188 6.10 -5.71 -8.24
C PHE A 188 5.37 -4.40 -8.41
N SER A 189 6.12 -3.30 -8.51
CA SER A 189 5.52 -2.01 -8.83
C SER A 189 6.41 -1.16 -9.73
N TRP A 190 5.73 -0.28 -10.46
CA TRP A 190 6.33 0.88 -11.11
C TRP A 190 5.78 2.14 -10.46
N ASN A 191 6.70 3.01 -10.07
CA ASN A 191 6.39 4.23 -9.36
C ASN A 191 6.93 5.41 -10.16
N TYR A 192 6.11 6.44 -10.35
CA TYR A 192 6.45 7.65 -11.07
C TYR A 192 6.01 8.88 -10.29
N GLY A 193 6.98 9.72 -9.91
CA GLY A 193 6.76 11.01 -9.29
C GLY A 193 6.89 12.15 -10.30
N TYR A 194 6.02 13.15 -10.19
CA TYR A 194 6.08 14.36 -11.00
C TYR A 194 5.77 15.58 -10.14
N ALA A 195 6.71 16.54 -10.10
CA ALA A 195 6.55 17.78 -9.36
C ALA A 195 6.48 18.98 -10.33
N ILE A 196 5.52 19.87 -10.10
CA ILE A 196 5.37 21.11 -10.83
C ILE A 196 4.91 22.23 -9.90
N ASN A 197 5.74 23.24 -9.69
CA ASN A 197 5.53 24.30 -8.71
C ASN A 197 5.28 23.72 -7.29
N GLN A 198 4.07 23.91 -6.74
CA GLN A 198 3.65 23.41 -5.44
C GLN A 198 2.92 22.07 -5.51
N TRP A 199 2.70 21.51 -6.71
CA TRP A 199 2.02 20.24 -6.90
C TRP A 199 3.03 19.10 -7.01
N VAL A 200 2.78 18.03 -6.27
CA VAL A 200 3.49 16.76 -6.38
C VAL A 200 2.48 15.67 -6.66
N PHE A 201 2.73 14.87 -7.69
CA PHE A 201 1.90 13.75 -8.12
C PHE A 201 2.74 12.48 -8.04
N ASP A 202 2.25 11.50 -7.30
CA ASP A 202 2.87 10.18 -7.19
C ASP A 202 1.89 9.16 -7.78
N PHE A 203 2.33 8.45 -8.79
CA PHE A 203 1.56 7.41 -9.47
C PHE A 203 2.23 6.06 -9.32
N THR A 204 1.48 5.05 -8.90
CA THR A 204 1.96 3.67 -8.72
C THR A 204 1.08 2.68 -9.47
N LEU A 205 1.70 1.84 -10.28
CA LEU A 205 1.11 0.60 -10.76
C LEU A 205 1.74 -0.55 -10.00
N LYS A 206 0.92 -1.44 -9.43
CA LYS A 206 1.42 -2.58 -8.64
C LYS A 206 0.74 -3.89 -9.00
N THR A 207 1.42 -4.97 -8.75
CA THR A 207 0.85 -6.31 -8.74
C THR A 207 1.48 -7.14 -7.64
N ASP A 208 0.64 -7.87 -6.91
CA ASP A 208 0.98 -8.62 -5.71
C ASP A 208 0.62 -10.09 -5.92
N TRP A 209 1.62 -10.95 -5.93
CA TRP A 209 1.40 -12.39 -5.92
C TRP A 209 1.31 -12.89 -4.48
N LYS A 210 0.32 -13.74 -4.22
CA LYS A 210 0.11 -14.38 -2.93
C LYS A 210 0.04 -15.89 -3.12
N SER A 211 0.77 -16.63 -2.28
CA SER A 211 0.69 -18.08 -2.27
C SER A 211 -0.67 -18.57 -1.79
N ALA A 212 -1.03 -19.79 -2.18
CA ALA A 212 -2.29 -20.42 -1.73
C ALA A 212 -2.42 -20.45 -0.19
N LYS A 213 -1.32 -20.54 0.55
CA LYS A 213 -1.32 -20.54 2.01
C LYS A 213 -1.75 -19.19 2.59
N VAL A 214 -1.29 -18.07 2.01
CA VAL A 214 -1.70 -16.71 2.41
C VAL A 214 -3.19 -16.53 2.14
N ILE A 215 -3.64 -16.84 0.91
CA ILE A 215 -5.04 -16.68 0.52
C ILE A 215 -5.94 -17.59 1.34
N GLN A 216 -5.55 -18.85 1.58
CA GLN A 216 -6.31 -19.77 2.42
C GLN A 216 -6.43 -19.28 3.87
N TYR A 217 -5.39 -18.66 4.41
CA TYR A 217 -5.42 -18.16 5.79
C TYR A 217 -6.37 -16.98 5.97
N TYR A 218 -6.32 -15.99 5.07
CA TYR A 218 -7.15 -14.79 5.18
C TYR A 218 -8.57 -15.00 4.61
N TYR A 219 -8.68 -15.60 3.45
CA TYR A 219 -9.94 -15.73 2.70
C TYR A 219 -10.52 -17.14 2.71
N GLY A 220 -9.83 -18.11 3.28
CA GLY A 220 -10.38 -19.45 3.49
C GLY A 220 -11.35 -19.48 4.65
N VAL A 221 -12.37 -20.33 4.52
CA VAL A 221 -13.35 -20.59 5.58
C VAL A 221 -12.84 -21.72 6.46
N ARG A 222 -12.84 -21.54 7.78
CA ARG A 222 -12.49 -22.57 8.75
C ARG A 222 -13.69 -23.45 9.07
N GLN A 223 -13.44 -24.67 9.50
CA GLN A 223 -14.52 -25.60 9.84
C GLN A 223 -15.41 -25.07 10.97
N SER A 224 -14.83 -24.35 11.93
CA SER A 224 -15.53 -23.68 13.02
C SER A 224 -16.41 -22.50 12.56
N GLU A 225 -16.05 -21.85 11.43
CA GLU A 225 -16.80 -20.74 10.85
C GLU A 225 -17.98 -21.25 10.01
N ASN A 226 -17.73 -22.25 9.16
CA ASN A 226 -18.76 -22.92 8.36
C ASN A 226 -18.23 -24.25 7.81
N GLU A 227 -18.82 -25.39 8.24
CA GLU A 227 -18.37 -26.72 7.83
C GLU A 227 -18.50 -26.96 6.33
N TYR A 228 -19.60 -26.55 5.71
CA TYR A 228 -19.83 -26.74 4.28
C TYR A 228 -18.78 -25.98 3.44
N TRP A 229 -18.64 -24.69 3.66
CA TRP A 229 -17.72 -23.85 2.88
C TRP A 229 -16.24 -24.17 3.12
N SER A 230 -15.88 -24.67 4.30
CA SER A 230 -14.52 -25.11 4.60
C SER A 230 -14.06 -26.29 3.72
N GLN A 231 -15.01 -27.08 3.21
CA GLN A 231 -14.74 -28.20 2.31
C GLN A 231 -14.83 -27.80 0.84
N GLN A 232 -15.67 -26.84 0.50
CA GLN A 232 -15.93 -26.42 -0.88
C GLN A 232 -14.90 -25.43 -1.43
N TYR A 233 -14.45 -24.49 -0.61
CA TYR A 233 -13.47 -23.50 -1.03
C TYR A 233 -12.05 -23.91 -0.59
N LYS A 234 -11.17 -24.02 -1.59
CA LYS A 234 -9.72 -24.21 -1.39
C LYS A 234 -8.98 -23.18 -2.22
N ALA A 235 -8.24 -22.33 -1.54
CA ALA A 235 -7.50 -21.26 -2.21
C ALA A 235 -6.40 -21.81 -3.11
N SER A 236 -6.26 -21.22 -4.29
CA SER A 236 -5.05 -21.29 -5.12
C SER A 236 -4.18 -20.04 -4.86
N SER A 237 -2.98 -20.01 -5.42
CA SER A 237 -2.22 -18.77 -5.52
C SER A 237 -2.86 -17.82 -6.53
N GLY A 238 -2.63 -16.51 -6.35
CA GLY A 238 -3.24 -15.51 -7.22
C GLY A 238 -2.42 -14.22 -7.30
N TRP A 239 -2.73 -13.40 -8.31
CA TRP A 239 -2.15 -12.10 -8.55
C TRP A 239 -3.22 -11.02 -8.40
N ASP A 240 -3.05 -10.14 -7.44
CA ASP A 240 -3.84 -8.92 -7.34
C ASP A 240 -3.13 -7.80 -8.12
N SER A 241 -3.88 -6.84 -8.64
CA SER A 241 -3.31 -5.72 -9.39
C SER A 241 -3.93 -4.40 -8.90
N GLY A 242 -3.13 -3.36 -8.84
CA GLY A 242 -3.59 -2.09 -8.29
C GLY A 242 -3.01 -0.87 -8.98
N VAL A 243 -3.71 0.23 -8.77
CA VAL A 243 -3.26 1.56 -9.15
C VAL A 243 -3.47 2.52 -7.98
N GLU A 244 -2.48 3.35 -7.72
CA GLU A 244 -2.54 4.38 -6.69
C GLU A 244 -2.14 5.73 -7.29
N LEU A 245 -2.82 6.78 -6.86
CA LEU A 245 -2.50 8.16 -7.19
C LEU A 245 -2.53 8.96 -5.89
N THR A 246 -1.40 9.55 -5.55
CA THR A 246 -1.30 10.51 -4.47
C THR A 246 -0.99 11.88 -5.06
N THR A 247 -1.72 12.89 -4.65
CA THR A 247 -1.51 14.27 -5.07
C THR A 247 -1.34 15.13 -3.83
N ARG A 248 -0.24 15.87 -3.76
CA ARG A 248 0.06 16.81 -2.67
C ARG A 248 0.18 18.22 -3.23
N TYR A 249 -0.42 19.18 -2.55
CA TYR A 249 -0.22 20.60 -2.79
C TYR A 249 0.53 21.20 -1.61
N ILE A 250 1.77 21.59 -1.81
CA ILE A 250 2.66 22.15 -0.80
C ILE A 250 2.21 23.59 -0.49
N ILE A 251 1.68 23.81 0.71
CA ILE A 251 1.21 25.11 1.17
C ILE A 251 2.38 25.88 1.77
N ASN A 252 3.18 25.21 2.61
CA ASN A 252 4.42 25.75 3.19
C ASN A 252 5.31 24.59 3.67
N GLN A 253 6.37 24.88 4.43
CA GLN A 253 7.36 23.89 4.88
C GLN A 253 6.76 22.78 5.79
N HIS A 254 5.61 23.01 6.41
CA HIS A 254 5.00 22.09 7.37
C HIS A 254 3.64 21.58 6.91
N TRP A 255 2.96 22.21 5.97
CA TRP A 255 1.59 21.90 5.60
C TRP A 255 1.43 21.57 4.13
N ASP A 256 0.84 20.42 3.86
CA ASP A 256 0.42 19.99 2.54
C ASP A 256 -1.09 19.68 2.52
N ALA A 257 -1.78 20.03 1.44
CA ALA A 257 -3.08 19.44 1.16
C ALA A 257 -2.86 18.12 0.41
N LEU A 258 -3.59 17.07 0.80
CA LEU A 258 -3.39 15.70 0.34
C LEU A 258 -4.69 15.13 -0.27
N LEU A 259 -4.56 14.51 -1.44
CA LEU A 259 -5.56 13.63 -2.04
C LEU A 259 -4.87 12.30 -2.38
N ALA A 260 -5.41 11.20 -1.87
CA ALA A 260 -4.97 9.86 -2.23
C ALA A 260 -6.13 9.06 -2.81
N LEU A 261 -5.89 8.35 -3.90
CA LEU A 261 -6.83 7.46 -4.58
C LEU A 261 -6.17 6.10 -4.77
N ARG A 262 -6.88 5.03 -4.44
CA ARG A 262 -6.39 3.66 -4.58
C ARG A 262 -7.47 2.77 -5.19
N TYR A 263 -7.06 1.90 -6.09
CA TYR A 263 -7.91 0.86 -6.65
C TYR A 263 -7.13 -0.45 -6.72
N THR A 264 -7.68 -1.51 -6.14
CA THR A 264 -7.09 -2.86 -6.16
C THR A 264 -8.09 -3.85 -6.73
N MET A 265 -7.69 -4.59 -7.74
CA MET A 265 -8.44 -5.70 -8.35
C MET A 265 -7.89 -7.02 -7.82
N PHE A 266 -8.76 -7.83 -7.22
CA PHE A 266 -8.37 -9.11 -6.63
C PHE A 266 -8.23 -10.21 -7.67
N SER A 267 -7.38 -11.18 -7.36
CA SER A 267 -7.24 -12.43 -8.09
C SER A 267 -8.51 -13.27 -8.03
N ASP A 268 -8.69 -14.15 -8.99
CA ASP A 268 -9.82 -15.09 -8.97
C ASP A 268 -9.78 -16.02 -7.74
N ALA A 269 -8.59 -16.28 -7.22
CA ALA A 269 -8.43 -17.04 -5.98
C ALA A 269 -9.13 -16.35 -4.79
N ILE A 270 -9.04 -15.01 -4.68
CA ILE A 270 -9.73 -14.23 -3.64
C ILE A 270 -11.22 -14.05 -3.97
N LYS A 271 -11.54 -13.68 -5.21
CA LYS A 271 -12.93 -13.43 -5.65
C LYS A 271 -13.86 -14.64 -5.46
N ASN A 272 -13.32 -15.85 -5.64
CA ASN A 272 -14.09 -17.08 -5.49
C ASN A 272 -14.26 -17.52 -4.02
N SER A 273 -13.69 -16.78 -3.07
CA SER A 273 -13.91 -17.04 -1.64
C SER A 273 -15.36 -16.72 -1.26
N PRO A 274 -16.02 -17.59 -0.50
CA PRO A 274 -17.36 -17.31 0.03
C PRO A 274 -17.37 -16.17 1.07
N LEU A 275 -16.22 -15.73 1.55
CA LEU A 275 -16.11 -14.55 2.44
C LEU A 275 -16.11 -13.23 1.66
N VAL A 276 -15.96 -13.26 0.33
CA VAL A 276 -15.75 -12.08 -0.52
C VAL A 276 -16.96 -11.86 -1.40
N ASN A 277 -17.53 -10.68 -1.36
CA ASN A 277 -18.65 -10.28 -2.21
C ASN A 277 -18.28 -9.22 -3.26
N GLU A 278 -17.10 -8.57 -3.13
CA GLU A 278 -16.62 -7.59 -4.09
C GLU A 278 -15.33 -8.02 -4.77
N ASN A 279 -15.24 -7.78 -6.07
CA ASN A 279 -14.09 -8.16 -6.90
C ASN A 279 -12.90 -7.19 -6.81
N ASN A 280 -13.06 -6.09 -6.11
CA ASN A 280 -12.08 -5.02 -6.00
C ASN A 280 -12.24 -4.26 -4.69
N SER A 281 -11.20 -3.52 -4.31
CA SER A 281 -11.26 -2.54 -3.24
C SER A 281 -10.92 -1.16 -3.81
N LYS A 282 -11.65 -0.14 -3.35
CA LYS A 282 -11.48 1.26 -3.72
C LYS A 282 -11.19 2.05 -2.45
N GLY A 283 -10.20 2.91 -2.51
CA GLY A 283 -9.88 3.80 -1.40
C GLY A 283 -9.75 5.23 -1.88
N TYR A 284 -10.15 6.16 -1.04
CA TYR A 284 -9.84 7.56 -1.21
C TYR A 284 -9.57 8.21 0.14
N PHE A 285 -8.77 9.26 0.13
CA PHE A 285 -8.55 10.11 1.28
C PHE A 285 -8.31 11.54 0.81
N ILE A 286 -8.91 12.50 1.49
CA ILE A 286 -8.67 13.93 1.30
C ILE A 286 -8.42 14.58 2.66
N GLY A 287 -7.37 15.37 2.78
CA GLY A 287 -7.00 15.95 4.05
C GLY A 287 -5.85 16.94 3.98
N MET A 288 -5.34 17.26 5.14
CA MET A 288 -4.17 18.12 5.34
C MET A 288 -3.10 17.32 6.08
N ALA A 289 -1.89 17.33 5.58
CA ALA A 289 -0.73 16.73 6.22
C ALA A 289 0.12 17.81 6.90
N TYR A 290 0.55 17.52 8.13
CA TYR A 290 1.49 18.35 8.88
C TYR A 290 2.83 17.61 9.02
N ARG A 291 3.91 18.23 8.66
CA ARG A 291 5.29 17.72 8.74
C ARG A 291 6.00 18.38 9.92
N PHE A 292 6.64 17.57 10.77
CA PHE A 292 7.32 18.01 12.00
C PHE A 292 8.76 18.47 11.75
#